data_e0c0df6879b3ba1a2930c1f47107b11d
#
_entry.id   e0c0df6879b3ba1a2930c1f47107b11d
#
_cell.length_a   1.000
_cell.length_b   1.000
_cell.length_c   1.000
_cell.angle_alpha   90.00
_cell.angle_beta   90.00
_cell.angle_gamma   90.00
#
_symmetry.space_group_name_H-M   'P 1'
#
loop_
_entity.id
_entity.type
_entity.pdbx_description
1 polymer ?
#
loop_
_entity_poly.entity_id
_entity_poly.type
_entity_poly.pdbx_seq_one_letter_code
_entity_poly.pdbx_strand_id
1 'polypeptide(L)'
;NKNNEWLTFLHGFGGSSNIWYKQVRELSKHYNLLFIDLRGHGKSHNIRLDSNFNLFTACEDIINVLKFLKIKNSHFIGISFGTLLIFKLMQTHKNYINKSILAGAITSFNHFTRFLLLCLNLFKSILPNMFLYKLFAYIIMPKLNHKESRLIFINEAKVIDRKVFNQW
;
A
#
# COMPACT_ATOMS: atom_id res chain seq x y z
N ASN A 1 -16.00 4.26 18.78
CA ASN A 1 -15.91 5.10 19.99
C ASN A 1 -15.58 6.55 19.60
N LYS A 2 -16.47 7.51 19.98
CA LYS A 2 -16.32 8.93 19.59
C LYS A 2 -15.05 9.62 20.11
N ASN A 3 -14.40 9.05 21.12
CA ASN A 3 -13.21 9.63 21.79
C ASN A 3 -11.89 8.91 21.47
N ASN A 4 -11.88 7.88 20.65
CA ASN A 4 -10.64 7.16 20.34
C ASN A 4 -9.89 7.85 19.19
N GLU A 5 -8.57 7.85 19.27
CA GLU A 5 -7.70 8.28 18.17
C GLU A 5 -7.87 7.37 16.95
N TRP A 6 -7.55 7.89 15.77
CA TRP A 6 -7.64 7.15 14.52
C TRP A 6 -6.31 6.49 14.17
N LEU A 7 -6.39 5.25 13.66
CA LEU A 7 -5.31 4.56 12.97
C LEU A 7 -5.69 4.38 11.50
N THR A 8 -4.92 4.95 10.60
CA THR A 8 -5.07 4.81 9.14
C THR A 8 -4.03 3.85 8.59
N PHE A 9 -4.48 2.82 7.90
CA PHE A 9 -3.66 1.73 7.38
C PHE A 9 -3.50 1.84 5.86
N LEU A 10 -2.24 1.83 5.40
CA LEU A 10 -1.88 1.89 3.98
C LEU A 10 -1.13 0.61 3.59
N HIS A 11 -1.73 -0.16 2.69
CA HIS A 11 -1.15 -1.42 2.20
C HIS A 11 0.01 -1.19 1.22
N GLY A 12 0.79 -2.24 0.95
CA GLY A 12 1.82 -2.25 -0.07
C GLY A 12 1.25 -2.42 -1.48
N PHE A 13 2.09 -2.18 -2.50
CA PHE A 13 1.69 -2.39 -3.90
C PHE A 13 1.15 -3.81 -4.10
N GLY A 14 0.03 -3.92 -4.77
CA GLY A 14 -0.64 -5.19 -5.01
C GLY A 14 -1.43 -5.76 -3.84
N GLY A 15 -1.41 -5.10 -2.68
CA GLY A 15 -2.19 -5.51 -1.51
C GLY A 15 -3.59 -4.89 -1.47
N SER A 16 -4.24 -5.10 -0.36
CA SER A 16 -5.50 -4.45 0.02
C SER A 16 -5.61 -4.31 1.53
N SER A 17 -6.71 -3.76 2.00
CA SER A 17 -7.07 -3.70 3.42
C SER A 17 -7.10 -5.07 4.10
N ASN A 18 -7.31 -6.16 3.35
CA ASN A 18 -7.38 -7.52 3.88
C ASN A 18 -6.10 -7.99 4.56
N ILE A 19 -4.93 -7.43 4.20
CA ILE A 19 -3.66 -7.83 4.83
C ILE A 19 -3.61 -7.52 6.33
N TRP A 20 -4.48 -6.63 6.82
CA TRP A 20 -4.52 -6.16 8.20
C TRP A 20 -5.46 -6.94 9.12
N TYR A 21 -6.10 -8.02 8.64
CA TYR A 21 -7.15 -8.75 9.36
C TYR A 21 -6.74 -9.22 10.76
N LYS A 22 -5.46 -9.60 10.95
CA LYS A 22 -4.94 -10.06 12.25
C LYS A 22 -4.84 -8.92 13.28
N GLN A 23 -4.69 -7.67 12.83
CA GLN A 23 -4.53 -6.50 13.69
C GLN A 23 -5.87 -5.92 14.16
N VAL A 24 -6.96 -6.16 13.40
CA VAL A 24 -8.28 -5.55 13.65
C VAL A 24 -8.77 -5.81 15.06
N ARG A 25 -8.77 -7.08 15.48
CA ARG A 25 -9.35 -7.52 16.75
C ARG A 25 -8.79 -6.78 17.96
N GLU A 26 -7.47 -6.61 18.02
CA GLU A 26 -6.82 -5.98 19.18
C GLU A 26 -6.86 -4.45 19.08
N LEU A 27 -6.54 -3.91 17.93
CA LEU A 27 -6.46 -2.45 17.77
C LEU A 27 -7.82 -1.76 17.84
N SER A 28 -8.90 -2.42 17.42
CA SER A 28 -10.27 -1.88 17.49
C SER A 28 -10.78 -1.67 18.91
N LYS A 29 -10.15 -2.28 19.91
CA LYS A 29 -10.47 -2.06 21.32
C LYS A 29 -10.06 -0.66 21.79
N HIS A 30 -9.03 -0.08 21.17
CA HIS A 30 -8.37 1.14 21.63
C HIS A 30 -8.46 2.30 20.65
N TYR A 31 -8.63 2.02 19.34
CA TYR A 31 -8.58 2.99 18.25
C TYR A 31 -9.78 2.86 17.32
N ASN A 32 -10.10 3.95 16.65
CA ASN A 32 -10.90 3.90 15.44
C ASN A 32 -10.00 3.51 14.27
N LEU A 33 -10.39 2.51 13.48
CA LEU A 33 -9.55 1.96 12.42
C LEU A 33 -10.06 2.39 11.06
N LEU A 34 -9.19 2.96 10.22
CA LEU A 34 -9.46 3.28 8.83
C LEU A 34 -8.51 2.48 7.93
N PHE A 35 -9.07 1.61 7.12
CA PHE A 35 -8.34 0.84 6.12
C PHE A 35 -8.63 1.40 4.74
N ILE A 36 -7.60 1.81 4.00
CA ILE A 36 -7.74 2.42 2.68
C ILE A 36 -7.25 1.42 1.63
N ASP A 37 -8.14 1.04 0.71
CA ASP A 37 -7.76 0.38 -0.52
C ASP A 37 -7.39 1.47 -1.54
N LEU A 38 -6.14 1.49 -1.97
CA LEU A 38 -5.64 2.47 -2.94
C LEU A 38 -6.33 2.28 -4.30
N ARG A 39 -6.40 3.32 -5.13
CA ARG A 39 -6.97 3.21 -6.49
C ARG A 39 -6.37 2.01 -7.23
N GLY A 40 -7.24 1.25 -7.91
CA GLY A 40 -6.85 0.05 -8.64
C GLY A 40 -6.56 -1.17 -7.76
N HIS A 41 -6.73 -1.08 -6.44
CA HIS A 41 -6.45 -2.16 -5.48
C HIS A 41 -7.71 -2.54 -4.68
N GLY A 42 -7.75 -3.78 -4.19
CA GLY A 42 -8.78 -4.27 -3.30
C GLY A 42 -10.19 -3.92 -3.76
N LYS A 43 -11.00 -3.33 -2.89
CA LYS A 43 -12.37 -2.87 -3.20
C LYS A 43 -12.40 -1.64 -4.11
N SER A 44 -11.28 -0.93 -4.25
CA SER A 44 -11.10 0.21 -5.16
C SER A 44 -10.54 -0.19 -6.54
N HIS A 45 -10.52 -1.49 -6.87
CA HIS A 45 -9.94 -2.00 -8.13
C HIS A 45 -10.59 -1.43 -9.39
N ASN A 46 -11.89 -1.07 -9.34
CA ASN A 46 -12.62 -0.48 -10.46
C ASN A 46 -12.35 1.02 -10.66
N ILE A 47 -11.68 1.69 -9.71
CA ILE A 47 -11.36 3.10 -9.84
C ILE A 47 -10.17 3.25 -10.77
N ARG A 48 -10.42 3.84 -11.95
CA ARG A 48 -9.37 4.04 -12.97
C ARG A 48 -8.33 5.05 -12.49
N LEU A 49 -7.10 4.81 -12.92
CA LEU A 49 -6.01 5.76 -12.78
C LEU A 49 -6.04 6.72 -13.99
N ASP A 50 -6.01 8.01 -13.71
CA ASP A 50 -5.87 9.04 -14.74
C ASP A 50 -4.45 9.03 -15.32
N SER A 51 -4.26 9.57 -16.53
CA SER A 51 -2.94 9.64 -17.18
C SER A 51 -1.88 10.35 -16.33
N ASN A 52 -2.30 11.29 -15.49
CA ASN A 52 -1.43 12.07 -14.60
C ASN A 52 -1.36 11.50 -13.17
N PHE A 53 -1.90 10.30 -12.94
CA PHE A 53 -1.87 9.68 -11.61
C PHE A 53 -0.42 9.44 -11.16
N ASN A 54 -0.13 9.84 -9.95
CA ASN A 54 1.20 9.73 -9.35
C ASN A 54 1.07 9.67 -7.81
N LEU A 55 2.21 9.58 -7.14
CA LEU A 55 2.26 9.48 -5.67
C LEU A 55 1.57 10.65 -4.95
N PHE A 56 1.63 11.86 -5.53
CA PHE A 56 0.95 13.03 -4.97
C PHE A 56 -0.57 12.87 -5.06
N THR A 57 -1.09 12.46 -6.22
CA THR A 57 -2.54 12.22 -6.42
C THR A 57 -3.06 11.13 -5.47
N ALA A 58 -2.27 10.08 -5.23
CA ALA A 58 -2.62 9.04 -4.26
C ALA A 58 -2.70 9.61 -2.82
N CYS A 59 -1.82 10.54 -2.47
CA CYS A 59 -1.88 11.24 -1.18
C CYS A 59 -3.13 12.11 -1.07
N GLU A 60 -3.50 12.83 -2.14
CA GLU A 60 -4.73 13.62 -2.17
C GLU A 60 -5.98 12.75 -1.96
N ASP A 61 -6.02 11.55 -2.54
CA ASP A 61 -7.11 10.61 -2.30
C ASP A 61 -7.23 10.26 -0.81
N ILE A 62 -6.10 9.94 -0.17
CA ILE A 62 -6.06 9.62 1.27
C ILE A 62 -6.59 10.82 2.08
N ILE A 63 -6.12 12.02 1.79
CA ILE A 63 -6.55 13.23 2.48
C ILE A 63 -8.03 13.51 2.25
N ASN A 64 -8.54 13.29 1.05
CA ASN A 64 -9.96 13.47 0.74
C ASN A 64 -10.84 12.49 1.52
N VAL A 65 -10.39 11.24 1.71
CA VAL A 65 -11.08 10.29 2.59
C VAL A 65 -11.10 10.77 4.03
N LEU A 66 -9.98 11.27 4.56
CA LEU A 66 -9.93 11.82 5.93
C LEU A 66 -10.87 13.02 6.08
N LYS A 67 -10.86 13.95 5.10
CA LYS A 67 -11.75 15.12 5.09
C LYS A 67 -13.22 14.69 5.06
N PHE A 68 -13.57 13.75 4.18
CA PHE A 68 -14.95 13.23 4.07
C PHE A 68 -15.44 12.63 5.38
N LEU A 69 -14.56 11.87 6.07
CA LEU A 69 -14.85 11.26 7.37
C LEU A 69 -14.71 12.25 8.54
N LYS A 70 -14.35 13.53 8.27
CA LYS A 70 -14.10 14.57 9.28
C LYS A 70 -13.01 14.20 10.28
N ILE A 71 -12.01 13.42 9.83
CA ILE A 71 -10.83 13.04 10.61
C ILE A 71 -9.80 14.15 10.48
N LYS A 72 -9.54 14.89 11.57
CA LYS A 72 -8.59 16.00 11.57
C LYS A 72 -7.15 15.55 11.51
N ASN A 73 -6.83 14.45 12.20
CA ASN A 73 -5.51 13.80 12.22
C ASN A 73 -5.65 12.33 12.58
N SER A 74 -4.63 11.55 12.24
CA SER A 74 -4.58 10.11 12.46
C SER A 74 -3.15 9.65 12.71
N HIS A 75 -2.98 8.52 13.38
CA HIS A 75 -1.75 7.74 13.30
C HIS A 75 -1.77 6.94 12.01
N PHE A 76 -0.62 6.82 11.34
CA PHE A 76 -0.52 6.07 10.10
C PHE A 76 0.32 4.81 10.26
N ILE A 77 -0.15 3.71 9.68
CA ILE A 77 0.58 2.45 9.61
C ILE A 77 0.68 2.07 8.14
N GLY A 78 1.90 2.01 7.62
CA GLY A 78 2.15 1.64 6.23
C GLY A 78 3.10 0.47 6.10
N ILE A 79 2.89 -0.35 5.07
CA ILE A 79 3.80 -1.43 4.72
C ILE A 79 4.34 -1.22 3.30
N SER A 80 5.66 -1.43 3.11
CA SER A 80 6.31 -1.38 1.80
C SER A 80 5.94 -0.08 1.05
N PHE A 81 5.24 -0.17 -0.08
CA PHE A 81 4.77 0.99 -0.85
C PHE A 81 3.94 1.98 -0.02
N GLY A 82 3.12 1.50 0.93
CA GLY A 82 2.39 2.36 1.86
C GLY A 82 3.31 3.29 2.68
N THR A 83 4.58 2.91 2.89
CA THR A 83 5.56 3.77 3.56
C THR A 83 5.97 4.97 2.72
N LEU A 84 6.05 4.82 1.39
CA LEU A 84 6.33 5.92 0.46
C LEU A 84 5.19 6.96 0.48
N LEU A 85 3.94 6.49 0.55
CA LEU A 85 2.78 7.37 0.70
C LEU A 85 2.83 8.16 2.02
N ILE A 86 3.19 7.50 3.13
CA ILE A 86 3.36 8.18 4.41
C ILE A 86 4.49 9.22 4.34
N PHE A 87 5.64 8.90 3.76
CA PHE A 87 6.72 9.87 3.57
C PHE A 87 6.27 11.07 2.73
N LYS A 88 5.49 10.82 1.67
CA LYS A 88 4.95 11.91 0.84
C LYS A 88 3.94 12.74 1.61
N LEU A 89 3.04 12.13 2.36
CA LEU A 89 2.08 12.81 3.24
C LEU A 89 2.78 13.66 4.30
N MET A 90 3.87 13.18 4.88
CA MET A 90 4.68 13.95 5.83
C MET A 90 5.25 15.24 5.22
N GLN A 91 5.57 15.21 3.92
CA GLN A 91 6.08 16.38 3.19
C GLN A 91 4.97 17.36 2.82
N THR A 92 3.79 16.87 2.46
CA THR A 92 2.71 17.67 1.86
C THR A 92 1.56 17.96 2.81
N HIS A 93 1.28 17.08 3.76
CA HIS A 93 0.08 17.11 4.62
C HIS A 93 0.41 16.76 6.08
N LYS A 94 1.52 17.27 6.60
CA LYS A 94 2.04 16.97 7.95
C LYS A 94 0.99 17.09 9.05
N ASN A 95 0.07 18.05 8.94
CA ASN A 95 -0.95 18.33 9.97
C ASN A 95 -1.97 17.17 10.15
N TYR A 96 -2.07 16.25 9.18
CA TYR A 96 -2.94 15.09 9.28
C TYR A 96 -2.27 13.89 9.98
N ILE A 97 -0.96 13.97 10.27
CA ILE A 97 -0.18 12.84 10.79
C ILE A 97 0.24 13.11 12.23
N ASN A 98 -0.24 12.27 13.16
CA ASN A 98 0.22 12.30 14.55
C ASN A 98 1.53 11.53 14.71
N LYS A 99 1.48 10.22 14.48
CA LYS A 99 2.62 9.29 14.54
C LYS A 99 2.54 8.33 13.37
N SER A 100 3.65 7.67 13.03
CA SER A 100 3.65 6.66 11.96
C SER A 100 4.48 5.44 12.31
N ILE A 101 3.99 4.29 11.87
CA ILE A 101 4.69 3.01 11.88
C ILE A 101 4.96 2.63 10.42
N LEU A 102 6.23 2.43 10.10
CA LEU A 102 6.71 2.15 8.76
C LEU A 102 7.29 0.74 8.69
N ALA A 103 6.45 -0.23 8.28
CA ALA A 103 6.85 -1.63 8.17
C ALA A 103 7.50 -1.89 6.80
N GLY A 104 8.75 -2.36 6.78
CA GLY A 104 9.49 -2.56 5.54
C GLY A 104 9.65 -1.26 4.76
N ALA A 105 10.09 -0.19 5.45
CA ALA A 105 10.24 1.15 4.89
C ALA A 105 11.21 1.16 3.70
N ILE A 106 10.78 1.77 2.60
CA ILE A 106 11.61 2.00 1.42
C ILE A 106 12.27 3.38 1.58
N THR A 107 13.51 3.40 2.04
CA THR A 107 14.27 4.65 2.24
C THR A 107 15.26 4.91 1.12
N SER A 108 15.77 3.86 0.50
CA SER A 108 16.70 3.94 -0.64
C SER A 108 16.68 2.62 -1.43
N PHE A 109 17.15 2.70 -2.67
CA PHE A 109 17.37 1.54 -3.50
C PHE A 109 18.88 1.33 -3.68
N ASN A 110 19.38 0.18 -3.23
CA ASN A 110 20.74 -0.24 -3.53
C ASN A 110 20.89 -0.63 -5.03
N HIS A 111 22.13 -0.83 -5.48
CA HIS A 111 22.40 -1.15 -6.90
C HIS A 111 21.68 -2.41 -7.38
N PHE A 112 21.60 -3.44 -6.54
CA PHE A 112 20.88 -4.68 -6.87
C PHE A 112 19.38 -4.44 -7.04
N THR A 113 18.75 -3.70 -6.13
CA THR A 113 17.32 -3.36 -6.22
C THR A 113 17.03 -2.50 -7.44
N ARG A 114 17.90 -1.53 -7.76
CA ARG A 114 17.78 -0.71 -8.98
C ARG A 114 17.87 -1.55 -10.25
N PHE A 115 18.81 -2.49 -10.29
CA PHE A 115 18.94 -3.44 -11.40
C PHE A 115 17.68 -4.31 -11.53
N LEU A 116 17.16 -4.85 -10.43
CA LEU A 116 15.93 -5.65 -10.43
C LEU A 116 14.73 -4.84 -10.94
N LEU A 117 14.57 -3.59 -10.49
CA LEU A 117 13.51 -2.71 -10.96
C LEU A 117 13.66 -2.38 -12.45
N LEU A 118 14.88 -2.19 -12.94
CA LEU A 118 15.14 -2.00 -14.37
C LEU A 118 14.71 -3.23 -15.17
N CYS A 119 15.11 -4.44 -14.75
CA CYS A 119 14.68 -5.69 -15.37
C CYS A 119 13.15 -5.83 -15.36
N LEU A 120 12.49 -5.57 -14.24
CA LEU A 120 11.05 -5.61 -14.14
C LEU A 120 10.40 -4.61 -15.11
N ASN A 121 10.93 -3.39 -15.21
CA ASN A 121 10.41 -2.38 -16.13
C ASN A 121 10.57 -2.78 -17.60
N LEU A 122 11.67 -3.42 -17.98
CA LEU A 122 11.90 -3.92 -19.33
C LEU A 122 10.96 -5.09 -19.68
N PHE A 123 10.72 -5.99 -18.75
CA PHE A 123 9.93 -7.20 -18.98
C PHE A 123 8.43 -7.06 -18.68
N LYS A 124 8.00 -6.00 -17.98
CA LYS A 124 6.58 -5.81 -17.63
C LYS A 124 5.63 -5.73 -18.83
N SER A 125 6.11 -5.34 -19.99
CA SER A 125 5.32 -5.28 -21.23
C SER A 125 5.17 -6.63 -21.92
N ILE A 126 6.11 -7.56 -21.68
CA ILE A 126 6.21 -8.85 -22.36
C ILE A 126 5.62 -9.97 -21.50
N LEU A 127 5.96 -9.96 -20.19
CA LEU A 127 5.57 -11.03 -19.28
C LEU A 127 4.20 -10.74 -18.63
N PRO A 128 3.42 -11.81 -18.30
CA PRO A 128 2.20 -11.64 -17.53
C PRO A 128 2.48 -11.02 -16.14
N ASN A 129 1.69 -10.02 -15.75
CA ASN A 129 1.85 -9.33 -14.47
C ASN A 129 1.90 -10.29 -13.28
N MET A 130 1.02 -11.31 -13.29
CA MET A 130 0.97 -12.31 -12.21
C MET A 130 2.22 -13.17 -12.13
N PHE A 131 2.92 -13.41 -13.23
CA PHE A 131 4.21 -14.11 -13.23
C PHE A 131 5.27 -13.25 -12.54
N LEU A 132 5.39 -11.98 -12.93
CA LEU A 132 6.31 -11.02 -12.33
C LEU A 132 6.02 -10.84 -10.84
N TYR A 133 4.74 -10.76 -10.48
CA TYR A 133 4.30 -10.58 -9.10
C TYR A 133 4.63 -11.80 -8.22
N LYS A 134 4.42 -13.02 -8.73
CA LYS A 134 4.82 -14.26 -8.04
C LYS A 134 6.33 -14.33 -7.86
N LEU A 135 7.10 -14.03 -8.91
CA LEU A 135 8.56 -14.01 -8.83
C LEU A 135 9.03 -13.04 -7.75
N PHE A 136 8.48 -11.82 -7.75
CA PHE A 136 8.78 -10.81 -6.74
C PHE A 136 8.41 -11.28 -5.33
N ALA A 137 7.24 -11.93 -5.15
CA ALA A 137 6.82 -12.48 -3.86
C ALA A 137 7.82 -13.49 -3.28
N TYR A 138 8.39 -14.36 -4.13
CA TYR A 138 9.40 -15.31 -3.69
C TYR A 138 10.75 -14.67 -3.38
N ILE A 139 11.11 -13.58 -4.06
CA ILE A 139 12.33 -12.83 -3.78
C ILE A 139 12.25 -12.12 -2.42
N ILE A 140 11.13 -11.44 -2.13
CA ILE A 140 10.98 -10.67 -0.88
C ILE A 140 10.60 -11.54 0.33
N MET A 141 10.01 -12.69 0.09
CA MET A 141 9.55 -13.62 1.12
C MET A 141 10.07 -15.05 0.86
N PRO A 142 11.41 -15.29 0.93
CA PRO A 142 12.01 -16.56 0.50
C PRO A 142 11.80 -17.71 1.48
N LYS A 143 11.57 -17.43 2.76
CA LYS A 143 11.55 -18.47 3.80
C LYS A 143 10.26 -19.31 3.79
N LEU A 144 10.31 -20.53 4.29
CA LEU A 144 9.17 -21.46 4.36
C LEU A 144 8.03 -20.90 5.24
N ASN A 145 8.35 -20.29 6.37
CA ASN A 145 7.38 -19.66 7.26
C ASN A 145 6.68 -18.42 6.67
N HIS A 146 7.13 -17.93 5.51
CA HIS A 146 6.46 -16.85 4.77
C HIS A 146 5.32 -17.36 3.86
N LYS A 147 5.04 -18.67 3.84
CA LYS A 147 4.07 -19.28 2.90
C LYS A 147 2.69 -18.60 2.96
N GLU A 148 2.15 -18.40 4.16
CA GLU A 148 0.84 -17.74 4.35
C GLU A 148 0.87 -16.31 3.81
N SER A 149 1.86 -15.52 4.21
CA SER A 149 2.03 -14.14 3.75
C SER A 149 2.18 -14.04 2.24
N ARG A 150 2.96 -14.94 1.62
CA ARG A 150 3.08 -14.99 0.15
C ARG A 150 1.75 -15.30 -0.54
N LEU A 151 0.96 -16.24 0.00
CA LEU A 151 -0.34 -16.59 -0.58
C LEU A 151 -1.30 -15.41 -0.52
N ILE A 152 -1.37 -14.72 0.61
CA ILE A 152 -2.19 -13.49 0.76
C ILE A 152 -1.71 -12.45 -0.26
N PHE A 153 -0.42 -12.15 -0.29
CA PHE A 153 0.18 -11.18 -1.18
C PHE A 153 -0.13 -11.46 -2.66
N ILE A 154 0.02 -12.72 -3.10
CA ILE A 154 -0.27 -13.14 -4.48
C ILE A 154 -1.77 -13.08 -4.78
N ASN A 155 -2.63 -13.48 -3.84
CA ASN A 155 -4.07 -13.49 -4.04
C ASN A 155 -4.65 -12.08 -4.14
N GLU A 156 -4.20 -11.14 -3.32
CA GLU A 156 -4.62 -9.74 -3.39
C GLU A 156 -4.26 -9.09 -4.73
N ALA A 157 -3.10 -9.46 -5.30
CA ALA A 157 -2.66 -8.90 -6.57
C ALA A 157 -3.45 -9.38 -7.81
N LYS A 158 -4.26 -10.45 -7.68
CA LYS A 158 -5.03 -11.00 -8.82
C LYS A 158 -6.06 -10.02 -9.39
N VAL A 159 -6.55 -9.09 -8.58
CA VAL A 159 -7.55 -8.10 -8.99
C VAL A 159 -6.94 -6.88 -9.68
N ILE A 160 -5.61 -6.77 -9.71
CA ILE A 160 -4.94 -5.61 -10.30
C ILE A 160 -4.93 -5.73 -11.82
N ASP A 161 -5.56 -4.74 -12.46
CA ASP A 161 -5.49 -4.59 -13.91
C ASP A 161 -4.05 -4.29 -14.37
N ARG A 162 -3.71 -4.72 -15.59
CA ARG A 162 -2.40 -4.46 -16.21
C ARG A 162 -2.09 -2.96 -16.34
N LYS A 163 -3.11 -2.13 -16.61
CA LYS A 163 -2.92 -0.67 -16.68
C LYS A 163 -2.52 -0.11 -15.33
N VAL A 164 -3.20 -0.55 -14.26
CA VAL A 164 -2.87 -0.19 -12.88
C VAL A 164 -1.45 -0.62 -12.53
N PHE A 165 -1.09 -1.88 -12.85
CA PHE A 165 0.26 -2.41 -12.61
C PHE A 165 1.36 -1.59 -13.30
N ASN A 166 1.08 -1.05 -14.48
CA ASN A 166 2.06 -0.28 -15.25
C ASN A 166 2.19 1.18 -14.83
N GLN A 167 1.14 1.74 -14.20
CA GLN A 167 1.11 3.14 -13.78
C GLN A 167 1.63 3.38 -12.37
N TRP A 168 1.47 2.42 -11.47
CA TRP A 168 2.05 2.44 -10.13
C TRP A 168 3.54 2.07 -10.16
#